data_043a80aa40d35b04cd8799db660a90be
#
_entry.id   043a80aa40d35b04cd8799db660a90be
#
_cell.length_a   1.000
_cell.length_b   1.000
_cell.length_c   1.000
_cell.angle_alpha   90.00
_cell.angle_beta   90.00
_cell.angle_gamma   90.00
#
_symmetry.space_group_name_H-M   'P 1'
#
loop_
_entity.id
_entity.type
_entity.pdbx_description
1 polymer ?
#
loop_
_entity_poly.entity_id
_entity_poly.type
_entity_poly.pdbx_seq_one_letter_code
_entity_poly.pdbx_strand_id
1 'polypeptide(L)'
;MQEPHPAEAEALAKEAHLPLVLAELLIARGITDAAQAYAFLNPELAQLNDPFLMLGMTAAVERLEAAIARHEPVLLYGDYDVDGTTAVVLLKTAIEMLGGEARFHVPHRLREGYGLQSSVLEEAHAAGVRLVITVDTGMRAFAEAETARNLGLDLIITDHHLCQADDAVPHALAILNPNQPGCPSPEKSLCGAAIAMKLALAVLSRRDPARTREKTLPSFLKMAAIATIADAVPLHGENRIIAALGLRELRDPRSAGLRALFAVAGLDPATKPITGFDVGFRIGPRINAAGRMDVASEVIELFCTRDPARAALLAGKLERLNRERRDAEAAALESIEIRLATSAELAGSSLLVIDGEGWHRGVIGILASRVVERTAKPAIVISVEDGVAHGSGRSVDGFQLLNAIESCADLFTRFGGHAFAIGFALPAGALPELKRRLNVYANAHLASRTPERLLRIHAELPLDRITPVLAGWLRKLEPLGHGNPEPIFVARNARLLAAPRIMKERHIRLELAQQAAPQQTAQGGAQSPVFAGSSSAIRAVGWDLAARAASLNLKEGSVIDIAYRIRENDHPEHGGLEVEIAGIEPSAP
;
A
#
# COMPACT_ATOMS: atom_id res chain seq x y z
N MET A 1 21.06 8.91 -7.43
CA MET A 1 20.31 9.04 -8.70
C MET A 1 20.12 7.64 -9.26
N GLN A 2 18.97 7.35 -9.86
CA GLN A 2 18.78 6.13 -10.64
C GLN A 2 19.74 6.17 -11.84
N GLU A 3 20.25 5.02 -12.32
CA GLU A 3 21.14 5.03 -13.47
C GLU A 3 20.44 5.69 -14.67
N PRO A 4 21.02 6.69 -15.31
CA PRO A 4 20.40 7.34 -16.43
C PRO A 4 20.50 6.47 -17.69
N HIS A 5 19.38 6.30 -18.40
CA HIS A 5 19.32 5.64 -19.72
C HIS A 5 18.93 6.67 -20.80
N PRO A 6 19.77 7.68 -21.07
CA PRO A 6 19.37 8.83 -21.90
C PRO A 6 19.01 8.43 -23.33
N ALA A 7 19.72 7.52 -23.95
CA ALA A 7 19.45 7.10 -25.32
C ALA A 7 18.10 6.37 -25.46
N GLU A 8 17.76 5.53 -24.49
CA GLU A 8 16.48 4.81 -24.46
C GLU A 8 15.32 5.80 -24.20
N ALA A 9 15.52 6.74 -23.27
CA ALA A 9 14.53 7.77 -22.98
C ALA A 9 14.28 8.71 -24.17
N GLU A 10 15.31 9.12 -24.89
CA GLU A 10 15.18 9.91 -26.12
C GLU A 10 14.45 9.16 -27.23
N ALA A 11 14.74 7.87 -27.40
CA ALA A 11 14.05 7.02 -28.36
C ALA A 11 12.56 6.90 -28.03
N LEU A 12 12.23 6.57 -26.76
CA LEU A 12 10.86 6.47 -26.28
C LEU A 12 10.10 7.80 -26.38
N ALA A 13 10.75 8.91 -26.00
CA ALA A 13 10.16 10.24 -26.08
C ALA A 13 9.76 10.60 -27.51
N LYS A 14 10.62 10.28 -28.49
CA LYS A 14 10.36 10.52 -29.91
C LYS A 14 9.27 9.61 -30.46
N GLU A 15 9.31 8.30 -30.16
CA GLU A 15 8.36 7.31 -30.68
C GLU A 15 6.97 7.53 -30.10
N ALA A 16 6.85 7.76 -28.79
CA ALA A 16 5.57 7.92 -28.10
C ALA A 16 5.10 9.40 -28.01
N HIS A 17 5.82 10.35 -28.60
CA HIS A 17 5.54 11.79 -28.55
C HIS A 17 5.39 12.33 -27.11
N LEU A 18 6.30 11.95 -26.22
CA LEU A 18 6.29 12.29 -24.79
C LEU A 18 7.36 13.36 -24.46
N PRO A 19 7.16 14.17 -23.40
CA PRO A 19 8.25 14.94 -22.82
C PRO A 19 9.41 14.02 -22.39
N LEU A 20 10.65 14.42 -22.62
CA LEU A 20 11.84 13.61 -22.31
C LEU A 20 11.84 13.14 -20.84
N VAL A 21 11.59 14.05 -19.90
CA VAL A 21 11.54 13.70 -18.47
C VAL A 21 10.47 12.65 -18.14
N LEU A 22 9.34 12.64 -18.86
CA LEU A 22 8.32 11.60 -18.67
C LEU A 22 8.81 10.25 -19.22
N ALA A 23 9.51 10.25 -20.37
CA ALA A 23 10.11 9.05 -20.91
C ALA A 23 11.19 8.47 -19.95
N GLU A 24 12.04 9.32 -19.37
CA GLU A 24 13.00 8.92 -18.33
C GLU A 24 12.29 8.25 -17.14
N LEU A 25 11.19 8.83 -16.67
CA LEU A 25 10.41 8.27 -15.58
C LEU A 25 9.75 6.92 -15.94
N LEU A 26 9.35 6.73 -17.19
CA LEU A 26 8.77 5.48 -17.68
C LEU A 26 9.84 4.39 -17.84
N ILE A 27 11.00 4.71 -18.43
CA ILE A 27 12.15 3.80 -18.51
C ILE A 27 12.58 3.33 -17.11
N ALA A 28 12.64 4.26 -16.16
CA ALA A 28 12.95 3.95 -14.77
C ALA A 28 11.95 3.01 -14.08
N ARG A 29 10.76 2.83 -14.66
CA ARG A 29 9.70 1.88 -14.27
C ARG A 29 9.70 0.59 -15.10
N GLY A 30 10.69 0.41 -15.96
CA GLY A 30 10.79 -0.74 -16.86
C GLY A 30 9.87 -0.68 -18.08
N ILE A 31 9.34 0.49 -18.42
CA ILE A 31 8.48 0.72 -19.59
C ILE A 31 9.34 1.23 -20.73
N THR A 32 9.62 0.36 -21.72
CA THR A 32 10.69 0.59 -22.70
C THR A 32 10.22 0.83 -24.13
N ASP A 33 8.92 0.63 -24.43
CA ASP A 33 8.34 0.84 -25.75
C ASP A 33 7.07 1.73 -25.72
N ALA A 34 6.70 2.26 -26.88
CA ALA A 34 5.58 3.18 -27.02
C ALA A 34 4.21 2.54 -26.70
N ALA A 35 4.03 1.24 -26.98
CA ALA A 35 2.77 0.54 -26.70
C ALA A 35 2.58 0.35 -25.19
N GLN A 36 3.61 -0.06 -24.46
CA GLN A 36 3.61 -0.13 -23.02
C GLN A 36 3.41 1.25 -22.38
N ALA A 37 4.08 2.29 -22.91
CA ALA A 37 3.93 3.66 -22.43
C ALA A 37 2.48 4.15 -22.60
N TYR A 38 1.87 3.90 -23.76
CA TYR A 38 0.47 4.24 -24.02
C TYR A 38 -0.46 3.51 -23.06
N ALA A 39 -0.30 2.20 -22.90
CA ALA A 39 -1.12 1.39 -22.00
C ALA A 39 -1.01 1.85 -20.54
N PHE A 40 0.21 2.17 -20.08
CA PHE A 40 0.45 2.67 -18.72
C PHE A 40 -0.20 4.04 -18.47
N LEU A 41 -0.08 4.97 -19.43
CA LEU A 41 -0.61 6.33 -19.32
C LEU A 41 -2.13 6.42 -19.57
N ASN A 42 -2.72 5.41 -20.21
CA ASN A 42 -4.14 5.36 -20.55
C ASN A 42 -4.74 3.99 -20.16
N PRO A 43 -4.94 3.73 -18.86
CA PRO A 43 -5.54 2.48 -18.41
C PRO A 43 -6.99 2.34 -18.89
N GLU A 44 -7.30 1.16 -19.48
CA GLU A 44 -8.59 0.81 -20.06
C GLU A 44 -9.05 -0.58 -19.62
N LEU A 45 -10.37 -0.82 -19.56
CA LEU A 45 -10.96 -2.12 -19.17
C LEU A 45 -10.54 -3.27 -20.11
N ALA A 46 -10.25 -2.97 -21.36
CA ALA A 46 -9.83 -3.98 -22.34
C ALA A 46 -8.43 -4.57 -22.06
N GLN A 47 -7.66 -3.92 -21.20
CA GLN A 47 -6.32 -4.37 -20.80
C GLN A 47 -6.35 -5.35 -19.62
N LEU A 48 -7.51 -5.57 -18.98
CA LEU A 48 -7.65 -6.58 -17.94
C LEU A 48 -7.53 -7.97 -18.55
N ASN A 49 -6.72 -8.82 -17.92
CA ASN A 49 -6.53 -10.20 -18.37
C ASN A 49 -7.80 -11.03 -18.18
N ASP A 50 -8.02 -11.98 -19.06
CA ASP A 50 -9.10 -12.97 -18.92
C ASP A 50 -8.97 -13.69 -17.55
N PRO A 51 -10.04 -13.72 -16.73
CA PRO A 51 -10.03 -14.44 -15.46
C PRO A 51 -9.65 -15.93 -15.61
N PHE A 52 -10.00 -16.56 -16.73
CA PHE A 52 -9.72 -17.98 -16.97
C PHE A 52 -8.24 -18.30 -17.24
N LEU A 53 -7.37 -17.29 -17.35
CA LEU A 53 -5.92 -17.50 -17.33
C LEU A 53 -5.41 -17.90 -15.92
N MET A 54 -6.22 -17.76 -14.88
CA MET A 54 -5.84 -18.17 -13.54
C MET A 54 -6.09 -19.66 -13.36
N LEU A 55 -5.05 -20.41 -12.96
CA LEU A 55 -5.15 -21.85 -12.71
C LEU A 55 -6.25 -22.14 -11.68
N GLY A 56 -7.10 -23.13 -11.94
CA GLY A 56 -8.21 -23.49 -11.08
C GLY A 56 -9.53 -22.72 -11.33
N MET A 57 -9.50 -21.63 -12.12
CA MET A 57 -10.67 -20.78 -12.33
C MET A 57 -11.89 -21.54 -12.88
N THR A 58 -11.68 -22.41 -13.88
CA THR A 58 -12.78 -23.20 -14.48
C THR A 58 -13.46 -24.08 -13.42
N ALA A 59 -12.69 -24.84 -12.65
CA ALA A 59 -13.23 -25.73 -11.60
C ALA A 59 -13.94 -24.93 -10.49
N ALA A 60 -13.39 -23.77 -10.09
CA ALA A 60 -14.00 -22.90 -9.11
C ALA A 60 -15.35 -22.34 -9.58
N VAL A 61 -15.42 -21.87 -10.83
CA VAL A 61 -16.66 -21.36 -11.43
C VAL A 61 -17.72 -22.45 -11.55
N GLU A 62 -17.38 -23.63 -12.08
CA GLU A 62 -18.30 -24.76 -12.23
C GLU A 62 -18.84 -25.22 -10.87
N ARG A 63 -17.99 -25.29 -9.85
CA ARG A 63 -18.43 -25.70 -8.50
C ARG A 63 -19.34 -24.63 -7.85
N LEU A 64 -19.03 -23.36 -8.04
CA LEU A 64 -19.86 -22.27 -7.52
C LEU A 64 -21.23 -22.22 -8.21
N GLU A 65 -21.27 -22.37 -9.55
CA GLU A 65 -22.51 -22.48 -10.31
C GLU A 65 -23.38 -23.67 -9.84
N ALA A 66 -22.72 -24.82 -9.59
CA ALA A 66 -23.41 -26.00 -9.06
C ALA A 66 -23.99 -25.77 -7.65
N ALA A 67 -23.27 -25.05 -6.77
CA ALA A 67 -23.76 -24.71 -5.44
C ALA A 67 -25.01 -23.81 -5.54
N ILE A 68 -24.95 -22.78 -6.36
CA ILE A 68 -26.06 -21.84 -6.58
C ILE A 68 -27.29 -22.60 -7.16
N ALA A 69 -27.09 -23.44 -8.17
CA ALA A 69 -28.17 -24.21 -8.79
C ALA A 69 -28.83 -25.20 -7.85
N ARG A 70 -28.08 -25.73 -6.88
CA ARG A 70 -28.59 -26.67 -5.84
C ARG A 70 -29.05 -25.98 -4.58
N HIS A 71 -29.01 -24.65 -4.50
CA HIS A 71 -29.31 -23.86 -3.30
C HIS A 71 -28.45 -24.26 -2.10
N GLU A 72 -27.20 -24.66 -2.34
CA GLU A 72 -26.25 -24.96 -1.27
C GLU A 72 -25.77 -23.64 -0.66
N PRO A 73 -25.83 -23.44 0.67
CA PRO A 73 -25.22 -22.25 1.28
C PRO A 73 -23.69 -22.29 1.14
N VAL A 74 -23.11 -21.18 0.69
CA VAL A 74 -21.67 -21.00 0.52
C VAL A 74 -21.12 -20.24 1.71
N LEU A 75 -20.06 -20.74 2.35
CA LEU A 75 -19.32 -19.99 3.35
C LEU A 75 -18.14 -19.25 2.70
N LEU A 76 -18.11 -17.95 2.83
CA LEU A 76 -16.95 -17.10 2.52
C LEU A 76 -16.13 -16.90 3.79
N TYR A 77 -14.90 -17.39 3.81
CA TYR A 77 -13.99 -17.22 4.93
C TYR A 77 -12.93 -16.18 4.58
N GLY A 78 -13.02 -14.96 5.13
CA GLY A 78 -12.14 -13.83 4.80
C GLY A 78 -11.10 -13.51 5.85
N ASP A 79 -10.12 -12.68 5.49
CA ASP A 79 -9.26 -12.00 6.47
C ASP A 79 -9.95 -10.72 7.00
N TYR A 80 -9.41 -10.15 8.08
CA TYR A 80 -9.98 -9.04 8.85
C TYR A 80 -9.56 -7.65 8.36
N ASP A 81 -8.70 -7.53 7.38
CA ASP A 81 -8.24 -6.24 6.85
C ASP A 81 -9.09 -5.72 5.67
N VAL A 82 -8.62 -4.64 5.02
CA VAL A 82 -9.34 -4.07 3.87
C VAL A 82 -9.45 -5.08 2.74
N ASP A 83 -8.38 -5.83 2.44
CA ASP A 83 -8.34 -6.75 1.31
C ASP A 83 -9.31 -7.91 1.53
N GLY A 84 -9.19 -8.63 2.65
CA GLY A 84 -10.06 -9.75 2.99
C GLY A 84 -11.53 -9.34 3.12
N THR A 85 -11.84 -8.24 3.81
CA THR A 85 -13.23 -7.79 3.99
C THR A 85 -13.88 -7.36 2.67
N THR A 86 -13.15 -6.63 1.81
CA THR A 86 -13.69 -6.23 0.49
C THR A 86 -13.81 -7.41 -0.46
N ALA A 87 -12.92 -8.40 -0.38
CA ALA A 87 -13.03 -9.66 -1.13
C ALA A 87 -14.32 -10.42 -0.79
N VAL A 88 -14.65 -10.52 0.51
CA VAL A 88 -15.92 -11.09 0.97
C VAL A 88 -17.11 -10.33 0.38
N VAL A 89 -17.09 -8.98 0.42
CA VAL A 89 -18.19 -8.15 -0.12
C VAL A 89 -18.38 -8.42 -1.62
N LEU A 90 -17.30 -8.52 -2.40
CA LEU A 90 -17.35 -8.76 -3.84
C LEU A 90 -17.98 -10.11 -4.17
N LEU A 91 -17.50 -11.21 -3.55
CA LEU A 91 -18.03 -12.56 -3.81
C LEU A 91 -19.43 -12.72 -3.25
N LYS A 92 -19.71 -12.23 -2.04
CA LYS A 92 -21.07 -12.25 -1.47
C LYS A 92 -22.07 -11.58 -2.41
N THR A 93 -21.73 -10.38 -2.92
CA THR A 93 -22.56 -9.64 -3.85
C THR A 93 -22.79 -10.44 -5.15
N ALA A 94 -21.75 -11.06 -5.70
CA ALA A 94 -21.86 -11.85 -6.93
C ALA A 94 -22.76 -13.09 -6.74
N ILE A 95 -22.60 -13.83 -5.64
CA ILE A 95 -23.40 -15.01 -5.32
C ILE A 95 -24.87 -14.61 -5.15
N GLU A 96 -25.16 -13.55 -4.41
CA GLU A 96 -26.54 -13.05 -4.21
C GLU A 96 -27.18 -12.53 -5.52
N MET A 97 -26.40 -11.88 -6.40
CA MET A 97 -26.86 -11.48 -7.74
C MET A 97 -27.27 -12.67 -8.60
N LEU A 98 -26.70 -13.83 -8.37
CA LEU A 98 -27.03 -15.09 -9.06
C LEU A 98 -28.16 -15.87 -8.37
N GLY A 99 -28.66 -15.40 -7.22
CA GLY A 99 -29.72 -16.03 -6.43
C GLY A 99 -29.21 -17.09 -5.46
N GLY A 100 -27.91 -17.16 -5.20
CA GLY A 100 -27.32 -18.03 -4.20
C GLY A 100 -27.35 -17.45 -2.78
N GLU A 101 -27.12 -18.30 -1.76
CA GLU A 101 -26.96 -17.90 -0.37
C GLU A 101 -25.47 -17.87 0.00
N ALA A 102 -24.96 -16.70 0.43
CA ALA A 102 -23.60 -16.54 0.91
C ALA A 102 -23.59 -16.13 2.38
N ARG A 103 -23.04 -16.99 3.21
CA ARG A 103 -22.66 -16.70 4.60
C ARG A 103 -21.19 -16.28 4.62
N PHE A 104 -20.76 -15.62 5.68
CA PHE A 104 -19.36 -15.26 5.83
C PHE A 104 -18.86 -15.40 7.26
N HIS A 105 -17.58 -15.67 7.40
CA HIS A 105 -16.83 -15.60 8.63
C HIS A 105 -15.56 -14.77 8.42
N VAL A 106 -15.25 -13.92 9.39
CA VAL A 106 -13.99 -13.16 9.46
C VAL A 106 -13.43 -13.36 10.86
N PRO A 107 -12.22 -13.91 11.01
CA PRO A 107 -11.68 -14.24 12.32
C PRO A 107 -11.41 -12.98 13.14
N HIS A 108 -11.62 -13.10 14.46
CA HIS A 108 -11.24 -12.04 15.38
C HIS A 108 -9.73 -12.06 15.61
N ARG A 109 -9.01 -11.05 15.08
CA ARG A 109 -7.54 -10.96 15.09
C ARG A 109 -6.88 -11.29 16.42
N LEU A 110 -7.45 -10.80 17.54
CA LEU A 110 -6.85 -10.94 18.87
C LEU A 110 -7.19 -12.27 19.56
N ARG A 111 -8.32 -12.91 19.21
CA ARG A 111 -8.82 -14.15 19.84
C ARG A 111 -8.51 -15.37 19.00
N GLU A 112 -8.80 -15.33 17.71
CA GLU A 112 -8.68 -16.45 16.78
C GLU A 112 -7.33 -16.42 16.02
N GLY A 113 -6.77 -15.22 15.80
CA GLY A 113 -5.51 -15.03 15.07
C GLY A 113 -5.75 -14.88 13.58
N TYR A 114 -4.75 -15.27 12.78
CA TYR A 114 -4.76 -15.24 11.32
C TYR A 114 -4.94 -16.66 10.76
N GLY A 115 -5.62 -16.75 9.62
CA GLY A 115 -5.76 -17.98 8.85
C GLY A 115 -7.07 -18.75 9.12
N LEU A 116 -7.29 -19.76 8.28
CA LEU A 116 -8.47 -20.63 8.34
C LEU A 116 -8.46 -21.43 9.66
N GLN A 117 -9.64 -21.67 10.25
CA GLN A 117 -9.80 -22.40 11.50
C GLN A 117 -10.63 -23.67 11.29
N SER A 118 -10.12 -24.83 11.74
CA SER A 118 -10.84 -26.11 11.64
C SER A 118 -12.19 -26.10 12.36
N SER A 119 -12.30 -25.45 13.52
CA SER A 119 -13.57 -25.34 14.27
C SER A 119 -14.66 -24.63 13.47
N VAL A 120 -14.31 -23.59 12.68
CA VAL A 120 -15.28 -22.89 11.83
C VAL A 120 -15.74 -23.77 10.67
N LEU A 121 -14.86 -24.62 10.13
CA LEU A 121 -15.24 -25.61 9.11
C LEU A 121 -16.21 -26.68 9.66
N GLU A 122 -15.98 -27.15 10.89
CA GLU A 122 -16.86 -28.10 11.59
C GLU A 122 -18.25 -27.48 11.84
N GLU A 123 -18.29 -26.23 12.33
CA GLU A 123 -19.55 -25.49 12.53
C GLU A 123 -20.29 -25.26 11.21
N ALA A 124 -19.58 -24.88 10.14
CA ALA A 124 -20.14 -24.68 8.81
C ALA A 124 -20.74 -25.98 8.26
N HIS A 125 -20.03 -27.12 8.40
CA HIS A 125 -20.53 -28.42 7.98
C HIS A 125 -21.81 -28.81 8.73
N ALA A 126 -21.83 -28.64 10.06
CA ALA A 126 -23.01 -28.90 10.90
C ALA A 126 -24.19 -27.99 10.53
N ALA A 127 -23.94 -26.77 10.06
CA ALA A 127 -24.95 -25.82 9.56
C ALA A 127 -25.39 -26.08 8.11
N GLY A 128 -24.95 -27.18 7.49
CA GLY A 128 -25.37 -27.61 6.15
C GLY A 128 -24.57 -27.00 4.99
N VAL A 129 -23.51 -26.27 5.25
CA VAL A 129 -22.57 -25.80 4.21
C VAL A 129 -21.91 -26.98 3.50
N ARG A 130 -21.69 -26.86 2.20
CA ARG A 130 -20.97 -27.85 1.39
C ARG A 130 -19.84 -27.24 0.58
N LEU A 131 -19.83 -25.94 0.41
CA LEU A 131 -18.79 -25.19 -0.29
C LEU A 131 -18.25 -24.09 0.62
N VAL A 132 -16.93 -24.10 0.83
CA VAL A 132 -16.18 -23.04 1.51
C VAL A 132 -15.27 -22.36 0.49
N ILE A 133 -15.29 -21.04 0.45
CA ILE A 133 -14.38 -20.23 -0.37
C ILE A 133 -13.59 -19.33 0.58
N THR A 134 -12.27 -19.55 0.67
CA THR A 134 -11.42 -18.60 1.39
C THR A 134 -11.10 -17.40 0.50
N VAL A 135 -10.98 -16.25 1.12
CA VAL A 135 -10.60 -15.02 0.41
C VAL A 135 -9.48 -14.31 1.19
N ASP A 136 -8.40 -14.00 0.50
CA ASP A 136 -7.21 -13.36 1.05
C ASP A 136 -6.54 -14.18 2.17
N THR A 137 -6.73 -15.47 2.13
CA THR A 137 -6.16 -16.45 3.07
C THR A 137 -6.29 -17.86 2.53
N GLY A 138 -5.54 -18.80 3.13
CA GLY A 138 -5.73 -20.23 2.85
C GLY A 138 -4.51 -20.90 2.25
N MET A 139 -3.57 -20.17 1.66
CA MET A 139 -2.40 -20.74 0.97
C MET A 139 -1.46 -21.54 1.87
N ARG A 140 -1.60 -21.38 3.19
CA ARG A 140 -0.85 -22.13 4.21
C ARG A 140 -1.75 -22.99 5.14
N ALA A 141 -3.01 -23.16 4.78
CA ALA A 141 -4.00 -23.88 5.60
C ALA A 141 -4.04 -25.38 5.30
N PHE A 142 -2.90 -26.07 5.43
CA PHE A 142 -2.78 -27.50 5.09
C PHE A 142 -3.62 -28.39 6.00
N ALA A 143 -3.56 -28.18 7.32
CA ALA A 143 -4.32 -28.97 8.29
C ALA A 143 -5.84 -28.73 8.16
N GLU A 144 -6.22 -27.47 7.91
CA GLU A 144 -7.61 -27.07 7.75
C GLU A 144 -8.18 -27.59 6.40
N ALA A 145 -7.36 -27.64 5.34
CA ALA A 145 -7.74 -28.26 4.07
C ALA A 145 -8.00 -29.77 4.25
N GLU A 146 -7.20 -30.48 5.04
CA GLU A 146 -7.45 -31.88 5.39
C GLU A 146 -8.72 -32.01 6.25
N THR A 147 -8.97 -31.08 7.17
CA THR A 147 -10.22 -31.04 7.93
C THR A 147 -11.44 -30.89 7.00
N ALA A 148 -11.38 -29.94 6.04
CA ALA A 148 -12.44 -29.76 5.05
C ALA A 148 -12.69 -31.04 4.24
N ARG A 149 -11.63 -31.71 3.78
CA ARG A 149 -11.72 -32.98 3.06
C ARG A 149 -12.37 -34.07 3.86
N ASN A 150 -12.00 -34.23 5.15
CA ASN A 150 -12.53 -35.24 6.03
C ASN A 150 -14.01 -35.02 6.37
N LEU A 151 -14.44 -33.74 6.37
CA LEU A 151 -15.86 -33.37 6.54
C LEU A 151 -16.66 -33.45 5.23
N GLY A 152 -16.02 -33.72 4.09
CA GLY A 152 -16.70 -33.72 2.79
C GLY A 152 -17.12 -32.32 2.33
N LEU A 153 -16.39 -31.29 2.76
CA LEU A 153 -16.55 -29.93 2.30
C LEU A 153 -15.67 -29.70 1.06
N ASP A 154 -16.24 -29.13 0.01
CA ASP A 154 -15.47 -28.61 -1.11
C ASP A 154 -14.83 -27.28 -0.70
N LEU A 155 -13.50 -27.19 -0.86
CA LEU A 155 -12.72 -26.00 -0.54
C LEU A 155 -12.21 -25.34 -1.82
N ILE A 156 -12.51 -24.06 -1.99
CA ILE A 156 -11.89 -23.19 -2.98
C ILE A 156 -11.04 -22.17 -2.24
N ILE A 157 -9.76 -22.08 -2.55
CA ILE A 157 -8.85 -21.09 -1.97
C ILE A 157 -8.69 -19.96 -2.97
N THR A 158 -9.02 -18.71 -2.57
CA THR A 158 -8.63 -17.49 -3.32
C THR A 158 -7.67 -16.68 -2.46
N ASP A 159 -6.42 -16.59 -2.88
CA ASP A 159 -5.35 -16.01 -2.09
C ASP A 159 -4.25 -15.43 -3.00
N HIS A 160 -3.44 -14.53 -2.49
CA HIS A 160 -2.29 -13.95 -3.20
C HIS A 160 -0.96 -14.14 -2.45
N HIS A 161 -1.02 -14.65 -1.25
CA HIS A 161 0.17 -14.92 -0.45
C HIS A 161 1.06 -15.98 -1.11
N LEU A 162 2.36 -15.90 -0.82
CA LEU A 162 3.35 -16.84 -1.36
C LEU A 162 3.13 -18.24 -0.80
N CYS A 163 3.35 -19.23 -1.65
CA CYS A 163 3.42 -20.64 -1.26
C CYS A 163 4.50 -20.89 -0.20
N GLN A 164 4.56 -22.09 0.34
CA GLN A 164 5.70 -22.54 1.15
C GLN A 164 6.97 -22.64 0.29
N ALA A 165 8.12 -22.68 0.95
CA ALA A 165 9.42 -22.69 0.27
C ALA A 165 9.65 -23.91 -0.64
N ASP A 166 8.90 -25.00 -0.42
CA ASP A 166 8.91 -26.22 -1.23
C ASP A 166 7.83 -26.24 -2.31
N ASP A 167 7.19 -25.09 -2.59
CA ASP A 167 6.07 -24.95 -3.53
C ASP A 167 4.84 -25.82 -3.20
N ALA A 168 4.74 -26.36 -1.99
CA ALA A 168 3.58 -27.12 -1.58
C ALA A 168 2.33 -26.23 -1.50
N VAL A 169 1.21 -26.82 -1.89
CA VAL A 169 -0.12 -26.19 -1.83
C VAL A 169 -1.11 -27.05 -1.06
N PRO A 170 -2.09 -26.46 -0.32
CA PRO A 170 -3.11 -27.21 0.38
C PRO A 170 -3.98 -28.07 -0.56
N HIS A 171 -4.53 -29.14 -0.05
CA HIS A 171 -5.48 -29.96 -0.80
C HIS A 171 -6.85 -29.26 -0.88
N ALA A 172 -7.16 -28.67 -2.03
CA ALA A 172 -8.42 -27.98 -2.29
C ALA A 172 -8.99 -28.38 -3.66
N LEU A 173 -10.30 -28.21 -3.86
CA LEU A 173 -10.95 -28.45 -5.14
C LEU A 173 -10.38 -27.52 -6.23
N ALA A 174 -10.15 -26.26 -5.86
CA ALA A 174 -9.48 -25.28 -6.71
C ALA A 174 -8.69 -24.29 -5.85
N ILE A 175 -7.54 -23.85 -6.40
CA ILE A 175 -6.74 -22.76 -5.83
C ILE A 175 -6.65 -21.67 -6.87
N LEU A 176 -7.12 -20.47 -6.52
CA LEU A 176 -7.02 -19.26 -7.30
C LEU A 176 -5.96 -18.37 -6.67
N ASN A 177 -4.71 -18.62 -7.03
CA ASN A 177 -3.58 -17.83 -6.58
C ASN A 177 -2.60 -17.66 -7.77
N PRO A 178 -2.30 -16.44 -8.22
CA PRO A 178 -1.38 -16.23 -9.33
C PRO A 178 0.05 -16.73 -9.01
N ASN A 179 0.41 -16.84 -7.73
CA ASN A 179 1.72 -17.29 -7.27
C ASN A 179 1.84 -18.81 -7.09
N GLN A 180 0.74 -19.58 -7.26
CA GLN A 180 0.82 -21.04 -7.19
C GLN A 180 1.65 -21.62 -8.34
N PRO A 181 2.36 -22.74 -8.13
CA PRO A 181 3.14 -23.40 -9.17
C PRO A 181 2.32 -23.69 -10.42
N GLY A 182 2.88 -23.38 -11.59
CA GLY A 182 2.24 -23.64 -12.88
C GLY A 182 1.09 -22.72 -13.25
N CYS A 183 0.76 -21.70 -12.46
CA CYS A 183 -0.29 -20.75 -12.83
C CYS A 183 0.14 -19.86 -14.02
N PRO A 184 -0.60 -19.87 -15.15
CA PRO A 184 -0.24 -19.09 -16.33
C PRO A 184 -0.67 -17.61 -16.25
N SER A 185 -1.35 -17.17 -15.18
CA SER A 185 -1.76 -15.78 -15.02
C SER A 185 -0.56 -14.85 -15.10
N PRO A 186 -0.56 -13.85 -16.02
CA PRO A 186 0.58 -12.97 -16.21
C PRO A 186 0.78 -11.99 -15.04
N GLU A 187 -0.30 -11.59 -14.35
CA GLU A 187 -0.21 -10.70 -13.20
C GLU A 187 -0.06 -11.52 -11.91
N LYS A 188 1.11 -11.39 -11.27
CA LYS A 188 1.47 -12.14 -10.07
C LYS A 188 1.19 -11.38 -8.78
N SER A 189 0.99 -10.07 -8.87
CA SER A 189 0.90 -9.17 -7.71
C SER A 189 -0.53 -8.70 -7.38
N LEU A 190 -1.55 -9.39 -7.88
CA LEU A 190 -2.95 -9.07 -7.52
C LEU A 190 -3.16 -9.22 -6.02
N CYS A 191 -3.95 -8.32 -5.42
CA CYS A 191 -4.43 -8.49 -4.05
C CYS A 191 -5.60 -9.50 -3.98
N GLY A 192 -5.94 -9.97 -2.79
CA GLY A 192 -7.00 -10.97 -2.58
C GLY A 192 -8.36 -10.53 -3.12
N ALA A 193 -8.75 -9.26 -2.93
CA ALA A 193 -10.00 -8.71 -3.48
C ALA A 193 -10.01 -8.66 -5.02
N ALA A 194 -8.87 -8.42 -5.66
CA ALA A 194 -8.78 -8.47 -7.12
C ALA A 194 -8.96 -9.90 -7.64
N ILE A 195 -8.42 -10.90 -6.95
CA ILE A 195 -8.63 -12.32 -7.27
C ILE A 195 -10.10 -12.71 -7.06
N ALA A 196 -10.69 -12.31 -5.93
CA ALA A 196 -12.11 -12.51 -5.66
C ALA A 196 -12.99 -11.83 -6.72
N MET A 197 -12.64 -10.61 -7.16
CA MET A 197 -13.30 -9.93 -8.27
C MET A 197 -13.23 -10.75 -9.56
N LYS A 198 -12.06 -11.33 -9.89
CA LYS A 198 -11.92 -12.18 -11.09
C LYS A 198 -12.83 -13.39 -11.05
N LEU A 199 -12.93 -14.09 -9.91
CA LEU A 199 -13.89 -15.20 -9.75
C LEU A 199 -15.34 -14.73 -9.89
N ALA A 200 -15.69 -13.63 -9.24
CA ALA A 200 -17.02 -13.05 -9.33
C ALA A 200 -17.41 -12.66 -10.77
N LEU A 201 -16.47 -12.02 -11.50
CA LEU A 201 -16.70 -11.66 -12.91
C LEU A 201 -16.77 -12.88 -13.82
N ALA A 202 -15.97 -13.92 -13.57
CA ALA A 202 -15.98 -15.15 -14.34
C ALA A 202 -17.35 -15.84 -14.26
N VAL A 203 -17.90 -16.01 -13.05
CA VAL A 203 -19.22 -16.64 -12.88
C VAL A 203 -20.36 -15.77 -13.39
N LEU A 204 -20.33 -14.46 -13.16
CA LEU A 204 -21.36 -13.54 -13.66
C LEU A 204 -21.38 -13.42 -15.19
N SER A 205 -20.20 -13.44 -15.82
CA SER A 205 -20.06 -13.33 -17.28
C SER A 205 -20.61 -14.55 -18.01
N ARG A 206 -20.61 -15.74 -17.42
CA ARG A 206 -21.26 -16.93 -18.02
C ARG A 206 -22.77 -16.76 -18.15
N ARG A 207 -23.40 -16.02 -17.24
CA ARG A 207 -24.83 -15.78 -17.27
C ARG A 207 -25.24 -14.58 -18.13
N ASP A 208 -24.52 -13.47 -17.98
CA ASP A 208 -24.81 -12.21 -18.72
C ASP A 208 -23.51 -11.42 -18.93
N PRO A 209 -22.76 -11.71 -20.02
CA PRO A 209 -21.50 -11.04 -20.31
C PRO A 209 -21.61 -9.53 -20.46
N ALA A 210 -22.67 -9.06 -21.15
CA ALA A 210 -22.87 -7.64 -21.44
C ALA A 210 -23.12 -6.85 -20.15
N ARG A 211 -24.07 -7.29 -19.33
CA ARG A 211 -24.36 -6.65 -18.04
C ARG A 211 -23.17 -6.69 -17.10
N THR A 212 -22.43 -7.79 -17.07
CA THR A 212 -21.23 -7.93 -16.23
C THR A 212 -20.21 -6.89 -16.62
N ARG A 213 -19.90 -6.74 -17.90
CA ARG A 213 -18.93 -5.76 -18.40
C ARG A 213 -19.38 -4.31 -18.19
N GLU A 214 -20.64 -4.00 -18.51
CA GLU A 214 -21.12 -2.62 -18.56
C GLU A 214 -21.54 -2.06 -17.19
N LYS A 215 -22.04 -2.91 -16.28
CA LYS A 215 -22.64 -2.47 -15.01
C LYS A 215 -21.93 -3.02 -13.79
N THR A 216 -21.58 -4.31 -13.79
CA THR A 216 -21.04 -4.97 -12.60
C THR A 216 -19.55 -4.66 -12.42
N LEU A 217 -18.76 -4.80 -13.48
CA LEU A 217 -17.32 -4.54 -13.43
C LEU A 217 -17.00 -3.11 -12.95
N PRO A 218 -17.61 -2.02 -13.46
CA PRO A 218 -17.38 -0.68 -12.91
C PRO A 218 -17.73 -0.56 -11.43
N SER A 219 -18.78 -1.23 -10.97
CA SER A 219 -19.15 -1.23 -9.55
C SER A 219 -18.14 -1.98 -8.68
N PHE A 220 -17.66 -3.12 -9.14
CA PHE A 220 -16.69 -3.96 -8.42
C PHE A 220 -15.30 -3.34 -8.36
N LEU A 221 -14.92 -2.63 -9.41
CA LEU A 221 -13.65 -1.88 -9.46
C LEU A 221 -13.50 -0.88 -8.30
N LYS A 222 -14.59 -0.30 -7.80
CA LYS A 222 -14.57 0.60 -6.64
C LYS A 222 -13.97 -0.08 -5.41
N MET A 223 -14.47 -1.29 -5.12
CA MET A 223 -14.01 -2.05 -3.96
C MET A 223 -12.62 -2.63 -4.18
N ALA A 224 -12.38 -3.21 -5.36
CA ALA A 224 -11.07 -3.75 -5.71
C ALA A 224 -9.96 -2.67 -5.70
N ALA A 225 -10.25 -1.44 -6.13
CA ALA A 225 -9.28 -0.34 -6.07
C ALA A 225 -8.96 0.08 -4.62
N ILE A 226 -9.97 0.11 -3.75
CA ILE A 226 -9.76 0.39 -2.32
C ILE A 226 -8.84 -0.68 -1.72
N ALA A 227 -9.08 -1.95 -2.00
CA ALA A 227 -8.24 -3.05 -1.55
C ALA A 227 -6.82 -2.98 -2.13
N THR A 228 -6.68 -2.91 -3.46
CA THR A 228 -5.40 -2.85 -4.17
C THR A 228 -4.46 -1.76 -3.63
N ILE A 229 -5.04 -0.57 -3.33
CA ILE A 229 -4.26 0.55 -2.79
C ILE A 229 -3.95 0.35 -1.30
N ALA A 230 -4.92 -0.15 -0.52
CA ALA A 230 -4.76 -0.29 0.92
C ALA A 230 -3.84 -1.46 1.31
N ASP A 231 -3.83 -2.54 0.53
CA ASP A 231 -2.91 -3.67 0.68
C ASP A 231 -1.50 -3.36 0.17
N ALA A 232 -1.33 -2.19 -0.46
CA ALA A 232 -0.05 -1.70 -0.95
C ALA A 232 0.65 -2.65 -1.96
N VAL A 233 -0.12 -3.35 -2.78
CA VAL A 233 0.44 -4.13 -3.89
C VAL A 233 1.00 -3.20 -4.98
N PRO A 234 1.98 -3.67 -5.80
CA PRO A 234 2.59 -2.83 -6.82
C PRO A 234 1.58 -2.30 -7.85
N LEU A 235 1.55 -0.98 -8.06
CA LEU A 235 0.62 -0.31 -8.99
C LEU A 235 1.15 -0.32 -10.43
N HIS A 236 1.37 -1.50 -10.97
CA HIS A 236 1.66 -1.75 -12.39
C HIS A 236 0.67 -2.81 -12.95
N GLY A 237 0.73 -3.11 -14.26
CA GLY A 237 -0.13 -4.11 -14.88
C GLY A 237 -1.62 -3.93 -14.53
N GLU A 238 -2.29 -5.03 -14.19
CA GLU A 238 -3.71 -5.01 -13.83
C GLU A 238 -4.01 -4.22 -12.54
N ASN A 239 -3.10 -4.23 -11.55
CA ASN A 239 -3.30 -3.46 -10.32
C ASN A 239 -3.42 -1.96 -10.61
N ARG A 240 -2.61 -1.44 -11.55
CA ARG A 240 -2.73 -0.06 -12.00
C ARG A 240 -4.07 0.21 -12.68
N ILE A 241 -4.51 -0.70 -13.55
CA ILE A 241 -5.79 -0.57 -14.25
C ILE A 241 -6.94 -0.56 -13.24
N ILE A 242 -6.96 -1.52 -12.31
CA ILE A 242 -7.96 -1.63 -11.24
C ILE A 242 -7.98 -0.35 -10.38
N ALA A 243 -6.81 0.10 -9.93
CA ALA A 243 -6.69 1.29 -9.10
C ALA A 243 -7.12 2.57 -9.85
N ALA A 244 -6.64 2.78 -11.08
CA ALA A 244 -6.96 3.98 -11.86
C ALA A 244 -8.45 4.06 -12.23
N LEU A 245 -9.01 2.96 -12.73
CA LEU A 245 -10.41 2.93 -13.14
C LEU A 245 -11.35 2.94 -11.93
N GLY A 246 -11.01 2.19 -10.87
CA GLY A 246 -11.81 2.16 -9.65
C GLY A 246 -11.85 3.52 -8.94
N LEU A 247 -10.73 4.26 -8.87
CA LEU A 247 -10.72 5.64 -8.36
C LEU A 247 -11.62 6.58 -9.17
N ARG A 248 -11.66 6.41 -10.52
CA ARG A 248 -12.61 7.17 -11.36
C ARG A 248 -14.06 6.84 -11.03
N GLU A 249 -14.37 5.56 -10.82
CA GLU A 249 -15.70 5.09 -10.46
C GLU A 249 -16.14 5.53 -9.05
N LEU A 250 -15.21 5.76 -8.11
CA LEU A 250 -15.50 6.29 -6.77
C LEU A 250 -16.07 7.72 -6.78
N ARG A 251 -16.06 8.42 -7.91
CA ARG A 251 -16.74 9.72 -8.07
C ARG A 251 -18.27 9.63 -7.91
N ASP A 252 -18.85 8.46 -8.23
CA ASP A 252 -20.29 8.18 -8.03
C ASP A 252 -20.46 7.01 -7.04
N PRO A 253 -20.38 7.23 -5.74
CA PRO A 253 -20.55 6.19 -4.72
C PRO A 253 -22.02 5.87 -4.51
N ARG A 254 -22.60 4.96 -5.31
CA ARG A 254 -24.01 4.58 -5.22
C ARG A 254 -24.37 3.80 -3.97
N SER A 255 -23.42 3.06 -3.39
CA SER A 255 -23.60 2.29 -2.16
C SER A 255 -23.83 3.22 -0.96
N ALA A 256 -24.80 2.89 -0.11
CA ALA A 256 -25.04 3.60 1.15
C ALA A 256 -23.79 3.56 2.05
N GLY A 257 -23.11 2.40 2.11
CA GLY A 257 -21.91 2.21 2.90
C GLY A 257 -20.74 3.09 2.45
N LEU A 258 -20.46 3.17 1.12
CA LEU A 258 -19.41 4.04 0.61
C LEU A 258 -19.69 5.52 0.91
N ARG A 259 -20.93 5.98 0.69
CA ARG A 259 -21.32 7.36 1.02
C ARG A 259 -21.13 7.68 2.50
N ALA A 260 -21.57 6.78 3.37
CA ALA A 260 -21.41 6.97 4.82
C ALA A 260 -19.95 6.99 5.24
N LEU A 261 -19.11 6.09 4.67
CA LEU A 261 -17.67 6.05 4.95
C LEU A 261 -16.97 7.33 4.47
N PHE A 262 -17.30 7.84 3.27
CA PHE A 262 -16.76 9.09 2.76
C PHE A 262 -17.16 10.29 3.62
N ALA A 263 -18.40 10.35 4.07
CA ALA A 263 -18.87 11.42 4.94
C ALA A 263 -18.07 11.50 6.25
N VAL A 264 -17.86 10.37 6.95
CA VAL A 264 -17.06 10.34 8.18
C VAL A 264 -15.56 10.56 7.93
N ALA A 265 -15.07 10.24 6.70
CA ALA A 265 -13.72 10.55 6.29
C ALA A 265 -13.53 12.02 5.87
N GLY A 266 -14.61 12.82 5.81
CA GLY A 266 -14.58 14.19 5.31
C GLY A 266 -14.22 14.27 3.84
N LEU A 267 -14.68 13.29 3.03
CA LEU A 267 -14.48 13.21 1.59
C LEU A 267 -15.79 13.52 0.88
N ASP A 268 -15.72 14.39 -0.12
CA ASP A 268 -16.84 14.68 -1.01
C ASP A 268 -16.38 14.49 -2.48
N PRO A 269 -16.66 13.32 -3.08
CA PRO A 269 -16.25 13.03 -4.44
C PRO A 269 -16.94 13.89 -5.50
N ALA A 270 -18.01 14.61 -5.16
CA ALA A 270 -18.66 15.55 -6.06
C ALA A 270 -17.85 16.85 -6.23
N THR A 271 -17.12 17.26 -5.19
CA THR A 271 -16.28 18.47 -5.21
C THR A 271 -14.83 18.16 -5.56
N LYS A 272 -14.28 17.03 -5.10
CA LYS A 272 -12.89 16.65 -5.36
C LYS A 272 -12.77 15.13 -5.63
N PRO A 273 -12.07 14.72 -6.70
CA PRO A 273 -11.82 13.31 -6.97
C PRO A 273 -11.14 12.60 -5.81
N ILE A 274 -11.53 11.35 -5.54
CA ILE A 274 -10.86 10.48 -4.59
C ILE A 274 -9.51 10.05 -5.18
N THR A 275 -8.46 10.19 -4.39
CA THR A 275 -7.08 9.88 -4.79
C THR A 275 -6.58 8.59 -4.11
N GLY A 276 -5.46 8.05 -4.59
CA GLY A 276 -4.76 6.96 -3.90
C GLY A 276 -4.36 7.32 -2.47
N PHE A 277 -4.02 8.59 -2.22
CA PHE A 277 -3.75 9.10 -0.88
C PHE A 277 -5.00 9.02 0.03
N ASP A 278 -6.17 9.42 -0.46
CA ASP A 278 -7.40 9.32 0.32
C ASP A 278 -7.73 7.88 0.68
N VAL A 279 -7.52 6.94 -0.25
CA VAL A 279 -7.70 5.50 0.02
C VAL A 279 -6.69 5.03 1.08
N GLY A 280 -5.40 5.26 0.88
CA GLY A 280 -4.35 4.75 1.77
C GLY A 280 -4.36 5.37 3.17
N PHE A 281 -4.73 6.66 3.30
CA PHE A 281 -4.59 7.41 4.56
C PHE A 281 -5.91 7.86 5.21
N ARG A 282 -7.04 7.78 4.51
CA ARG A 282 -8.35 8.21 5.04
C ARG A 282 -9.38 7.08 5.03
N ILE A 283 -9.50 6.30 3.95
CA ILE A 283 -10.48 5.23 3.81
C ILE A 283 -9.95 3.93 4.45
N GLY A 284 -8.83 3.42 3.98
CA GLY A 284 -8.23 2.16 4.43
C GLY A 284 -7.99 2.08 5.94
N PRO A 285 -7.43 3.12 6.58
CA PRO A 285 -7.22 3.10 8.03
C PRO A 285 -8.50 2.95 8.86
N ARG A 286 -9.66 3.46 8.38
CA ARG A 286 -10.95 3.31 9.05
C ARG A 286 -11.47 1.88 8.95
N ILE A 287 -11.34 1.26 7.79
CA ILE A 287 -11.68 -0.15 7.57
C ILE A 287 -10.79 -1.04 8.42
N ASN A 288 -9.47 -0.86 8.34
CA ASN A 288 -8.49 -1.64 9.10
C ASN A 288 -8.62 -1.48 10.61
N ALA A 289 -9.17 -0.35 11.10
CA ALA A 289 -9.38 -0.14 12.52
C ALA A 289 -10.37 -1.16 13.11
N ALA A 290 -11.37 -1.61 12.36
CA ALA A 290 -12.30 -2.65 12.81
C ALA A 290 -11.54 -3.95 13.17
N GLY A 291 -10.72 -4.48 12.26
CA GLY A 291 -9.93 -5.70 12.51
C GLY A 291 -8.82 -5.54 13.56
N ARG A 292 -8.41 -4.31 13.90
CA ARG A 292 -7.38 -4.04 14.91
C ARG A 292 -7.94 -3.85 16.32
N MET A 293 -9.12 -3.24 16.44
CA MET A 293 -9.70 -2.78 17.71
C MET A 293 -10.93 -3.57 18.11
N ASP A 294 -11.66 -4.17 17.14
CA ASP A 294 -12.94 -4.88 17.36
C ASP A 294 -13.15 -5.98 16.30
N VAL A 295 -14.31 -6.08 15.71
CA VAL A 295 -14.72 -7.14 14.77
C VAL A 295 -14.88 -6.60 13.35
N ALA A 296 -14.15 -7.18 12.40
CA ALA A 296 -14.16 -6.75 11.00
C ALA A 296 -15.46 -7.09 10.23
N SER A 297 -16.34 -7.98 10.77
CA SER A 297 -17.61 -8.34 10.13
C SER A 297 -18.53 -7.12 9.88
N GLU A 298 -18.42 -6.07 10.69
CA GLU A 298 -19.20 -4.84 10.53
C GLU A 298 -18.80 -4.04 9.28
N VAL A 299 -17.58 -4.22 8.78
CA VAL A 299 -17.13 -3.65 7.49
C VAL A 299 -17.94 -4.28 6.35
N ILE A 300 -18.10 -5.59 6.38
CA ILE A 300 -18.88 -6.32 5.38
C ILE A 300 -20.35 -5.86 5.43
N GLU A 301 -20.92 -5.76 6.64
CA GLU A 301 -22.27 -5.25 6.83
C GLU A 301 -22.44 -3.82 6.28
N LEU A 302 -21.47 -2.94 6.55
CA LEU A 302 -21.48 -1.56 6.05
C LEU A 302 -21.59 -1.50 4.52
N PHE A 303 -20.81 -2.33 3.81
CA PHE A 303 -20.82 -2.30 2.36
C PHE A 303 -21.98 -3.06 1.71
N CYS A 304 -22.58 -4.03 2.43
CA CYS A 304 -23.71 -4.80 1.96
C CYS A 304 -25.07 -4.15 2.29
N THR A 305 -25.16 -3.30 3.31
CA THR A 305 -26.44 -2.68 3.70
C THR A 305 -26.94 -1.71 2.63
N ARG A 306 -28.27 -1.72 2.43
CA ARG A 306 -28.99 -0.74 1.60
C ARG A 306 -29.63 0.37 2.40
N ASP A 307 -29.69 0.23 3.72
CA ASP A 307 -30.26 1.20 4.65
C ASP A 307 -29.24 2.31 4.96
N PRO A 308 -29.52 3.59 4.56
CA PRO A 308 -28.61 4.70 4.85
C PRO A 308 -28.43 4.96 6.35
N ALA A 309 -29.43 4.72 7.19
CA ALA A 309 -29.33 4.95 8.64
C ALA A 309 -28.40 3.91 9.26
N ARG A 310 -28.53 2.63 8.87
CA ARG A 310 -27.64 1.56 9.30
C ARG A 310 -26.21 1.81 8.83
N ALA A 311 -26.02 2.22 7.57
CA ALA A 311 -24.72 2.59 7.02
C ALA A 311 -24.05 3.72 7.81
N ALA A 312 -24.79 4.78 8.14
CA ALA A 312 -24.28 5.91 8.92
C ALA A 312 -23.83 5.47 10.33
N LEU A 313 -24.60 4.60 11.00
CA LEU A 313 -24.25 4.06 12.31
C LEU A 313 -22.95 3.23 12.26
N LEU A 314 -22.81 2.33 11.29
CA LEU A 314 -21.62 1.51 11.11
C LEU A 314 -20.39 2.36 10.76
N ALA A 315 -20.51 3.31 9.83
CA ALA A 315 -19.43 4.22 9.48
C ALA A 315 -18.99 5.09 10.68
N GLY A 316 -19.95 5.55 11.50
CA GLY A 316 -19.66 6.26 12.75
C GLY A 316 -18.89 5.38 13.76
N LYS A 317 -19.20 4.08 13.82
CA LYS A 317 -18.43 3.13 14.64
C LYS A 317 -16.99 2.98 14.13
N LEU A 318 -16.79 2.83 12.82
CA LEU A 318 -15.45 2.73 12.22
C LEU A 318 -14.62 3.99 12.49
N GLU A 319 -15.23 5.19 12.41
CA GLU A 319 -14.54 6.45 12.75
C GLU A 319 -14.11 6.48 14.22
N ARG A 320 -14.95 6.02 15.13
CA ARG A 320 -14.62 5.92 16.56
C ARG A 320 -13.45 4.97 16.78
N LEU A 321 -13.50 3.75 16.24
CA LEU A 321 -12.43 2.75 16.34
C LEU A 321 -11.12 3.27 15.73
N ASN A 322 -11.18 3.98 14.61
CA ASN A 322 -9.99 4.58 14.01
C ASN A 322 -9.40 5.71 14.87
N ARG A 323 -10.24 6.47 15.58
CA ARG A 323 -9.79 7.48 16.56
C ARG A 323 -9.11 6.81 17.74
N GLU A 324 -9.76 5.83 18.36
CA GLU A 324 -9.20 5.05 19.48
C GLU A 324 -7.85 4.42 19.09
N ARG A 325 -7.76 3.84 17.90
CA ARG A 325 -6.49 3.32 17.38
C ARG A 325 -5.40 4.41 17.27
N ARG A 326 -5.74 5.60 16.74
CA ARG A 326 -4.77 6.70 16.61
C ARG A 326 -4.33 7.23 17.96
N ASP A 327 -5.23 7.33 18.91
CA ASP A 327 -4.93 7.80 20.27
C ASP A 327 -4.00 6.79 20.98
N ALA A 328 -4.28 5.49 20.87
CA ALA A 328 -3.41 4.43 21.39
C ALA A 328 -2.03 4.42 20.70
N GLU A 329 -1.99 4.63 19.37
CA GLU A 329 -0.74 4.74 18.60
C GLU A 329 0.09 5.95 19.06
N ALA A 330 -0.55 7.12 19.23
CA ALA A 330 0.13 8.36 19.62
C ALA A 330 0.72 8.26 21.03
N ALA A 331 -0.04 7.76 22.00
CA ALA A 331 0.42 7.60 23.38
C ALA A 331 1.60 6.63 23.50
N ALA A 332 1.54 5.48 22.80
CA ALA A 332 2.63 4.52 22.79
C ALA A 332 3.87 5.06 22.07
N LEU A 333 3.68 5.78 20.95
CA LEU A 333 4.78 6.38 20.19
C LEU A 333 5.53 7.44 21.00
N GLU A 334 4.81 8.31 21.73
CA GLU A 334 5.42 9.29 22.63
C GLU A 334 6.31 8.61 23.69
N SER A 335 5.80 7.53 24.31
CA SER A 335 6.60 6.73 25.25
C SER A 335 7.86 6.13 24.60
N ILE A 336 7.74 5.62 23.38
CA ILE A 336 8.89 5.10 22.61
C ILE A 336 9.90 6.20 22.31
N GLU A 337 9.46 7.38 21.90
CA GLU A 337 10.34 8.52 21.59
C GLU A 337 11.14 8.99 22.80
N ILE A 338 10.49 9.12 23.95
CA ILE A 338 11.18 9.46 25.21
C ILE A 338 12.27 8.43 25.51
N ARG A 339 11.97 7.13 25.36
CA ARG A 339 12.96 6.06 25.62
C ARG A 339 14.09 6.05 24.61
N LEU A 340 13.82 6.30 23.33
CA LEU A 340 14.87 6.43 22.29
C LEU A 340 15.79 7.62 22.56
N ALA A 341 15.25 8.73 23.10
CA ALA A 341 16.03 9.92 23.42
C ALA A 341 16.86 9.79 24.71
N THR A 342 16.41 8.96 25.67
CA THR A 342 17.03 8.89 27.02
C THR A 342 17.85 7.62 27.27
N SER A 343 17.63 6.55 26.49
CA SER A 343 18.33 5.27 26.70
C SER A 343 19.59 5.16 25.85
N ALA A 344 20.76 5.17 26.49
CA ALA A 344 22.04 4.93 25.82
C ALA A 344 22.12 3.51 25.20
N GLU A 345 21.46 2.53 25.81
CA GLU A 345 21.38 1.16 25.28
C GLU A 345 20.65 1.12 23.93
N LEU A 346 19.47 1.74 23.82
CA LEU A 346 18.71 1.80 22.59
C LEU A 346 19.43 2.62 21.51
N ALA A 347 20.10 3.70 21.89
CA ALA A 347 20.88 4.52 20.97
C ALA A 347 22.02 3.71 20.30
N GLY A 348 22.70 2.85 21.06
CA GLY A 348 23.79 1.98 20.58
C GLY A 348 23.34 0.69 19.90
N SER A 349 22.05 0.31 19.97
CA SER A 349 21.56 -0.95 19.44
C SER A 349 21.41 -0.92 17.91
N SER A 350 21.83 -2.00 17.24
CA SER A 350 21.63 -2.19 15.80
C SER A 350 20.20 -2.62 15.45
N LEU A 351 19.52 -3.33 16.35
CA LEU A 351 18.10 -3.71 16.31
C LEU A 351 17.40 -3.13 17.53
N LEU A 352 16.32 -2.39 17.33
CA LEU A 352 15.55 -1.79 18.41
C LEU A 352 14.48 -2.77 18.91
N VAL A 353 14.61 -3.27 20.15
CA VAL A 353 13.62 -4.13 20.79
C VAL A 353 13.00 -3.37 21.96
N ILE A 354 11.77 -2.89 21.78
CA ILE A 354 11.10 -1.97 22.69
C ILE A 354 9.80 -2.60 23.19
N ASP A 355 9.67 -2.82 24.48
CA ASP A 355 8.49 -3.37 25.14
C ASP A 355 7.76 -2.30 25.93
N GLY A 356 6.47 -2.48 26.14
CA GLY A 356 5.67 -1.62 27.02
C GLY A 356 4.44 -2.34 27.55
N GLU A 357 4.07 -2.01 28.79
CA GLU A 357 2.84 -2.46 29.40
C GLU A 357 1.67 -1.60 28.94
N GLY A 358 0.50 -2.20 28.76
CA GLY A 358 -0.73 -1.51 28.38
C GLY A 358 -0.78 -1.00 26.94
N TRP A 359 0.22 -1.30 26.10
CA TRP A 359 0.15 -0.98 24.68
C TRP A 359 -0.82 -1.92 23.97
N HIS A 360 -1.75 -1.38 23.22
CA HIS A 360 -2.75 -2.18 22.53
C HIS A 360 -2.11 -3.06 21.44
N ARG A 361 -2.34 -4.38 21.47
CA ARG A 361 -1.76 -5.36 20.53
C ARG A 361 -2.06 -5.05 19.06
N GLY A 362 -3.20 -4.39 18.77
CA GLY A 362 -3.59 -3.99 17.41
C GLY A 362 -2.71 -2.90 16.79
N VAL A 363 -1.91 -2.14 17.60
CA VAL A 363 -1.09 -1.03 17.10
C VAL A 363 0.41 -1.30 17.08
N ILE A 364 0.92 -2.34 17.75
CA ILE A 364 2.37 -2.61 17.86
C ILE A 364 3.06 -2.75 16.50
N GLY A 365 2.38 -3.34 15.50
CA GLY A 365 2.92 -3.45 14.14
C GLY A 365 3.05 -2.10 13.43
N ILE A 366 2.14 -1.16 13.70
CA ILE A 366 2.21 0.22 13.17
C ILE A 366 3.36 0.95 13.86
N LEU A 367 3.48 0.80 15.18
CA LEU A 367 4.56 1.40 15.96
C LEU A 367 5.93 0.91 15.48
N ALA A 368 6.10 -0.39 15.23
CA ALA A 368 7.33 -0.93 14.67
C ALA A 368 7.69 -0.27 13.32
N SER A 369 6.72 -0.08 12.42
CA SER A 369 6.94 0.64 11.16
C SER A 369 7.37 2.09 11.40
N ARG A 370 6.71 2.82 12.32
CA ARG A 370 7.07 4.20 12.66
C ARG A 370 8.47 4.32 13.24
N VAL A 371 8.88 3.37 14.08
CA VAL A 371 10.24 3.34 14.63
C VAL A 371 11.27 3.14 13.52
N VAL A 372 11.03 2.20 12.60
CA VAL A 372 11.90 1.98 11.43
C VAL A 372 11.99 3.24 10.55
N GLU A 373 10.86 3.86 10.22
CA GLU A 373 10.81 5.10 9.42
C GLU A 373 11.64 6.25 10.05
N ARG A 374 11.64 6.34 11.39
CA ARG A 374 12.35 7.41 12.11
C ARG A 374 13.83 7.14 12.30
N THR A 375 14.19 5.87 12.54
CA THR A 375 15.53 5.50 12.95
C THR A 375 16.38 4.87 11.86
N ALA A 376 15.75 4.44 10.75
CA ALA A 376 16.35 3.61 9.70
C ALA A 376 16.99 2.32 10.24
N LYS A 377 16.58 1.86 11.44
CA LYS A 377 16.99 0.61 12.06
C LYS A 377 15.84 -0.39 12.08
N PRO A 378 16.07 -1.70 11.96
CA PRO A 378 15.03 -2.68 12.20
C PRO A 378 14.51 -2.54 13.64
N ALA A 379 13.20 -2.76 13.82
CA ALA A 379 12.55 -2.56 15.10
C ALA A 379 11.52 -3.64 15.41
N ILE A 380 11.48 -4.04 16.68
CA ILE A 380 10.47 -4.92 17.27
C ILE A 380 9.80 -4.16 18.40
N VAL A 381 8.48 -4.04 18.34
CA VAL A 381 7.66 -3.43 19.39
C VAL A 381 6.83 -4.53 20.05
N ILE A 382 6.84 -4.55 21.37
CA ILE A 382 6.27 -5.62 22.18
C ILE A 382 5.25 -5.03 23.15
N SER A 383 4.05 -5.61 23.18
CA SER A 383 3.03 -5.37 24.21
C SER A 383 3.11 -6.49 25.25
N VAL A 384 3.14 -6.12 26.50
CA VAL A 384 3.10 -7.09 27.62
C VAL A 384 1.73 -6.99 28.28
N GLU A 385 1.02 -8.13 28.34
CA GLU A 385 -0.32 -8.25 28.89
C GLU A 385 -0.48 -9.63 29.55
N ASP A 386 -0.95 -9.67 30.78
CA ASP A 386 -1.24 -10.89 31.55
C ASP A 386 -0.09 -11.93 31.56
N GLY A 387 1.16 -11.47 31.67
CA GLY A 387 2.35 -12.33 31.69
C GLY A 387 2.77 -12.88 30.32
N VAL A 388 2.11 -12.47 29.24
CA VAL A 388 2.45 -12.81 27.86
C VAL A 388 2.95 -11.57 27.11
N ALA A 389 4.04 -11.71 26.40
CA ALA A 389 4.60 -10.69 25.55
C ALA A 389 4.21 -10.99 24.08
N HIS A 390 3.53 -10.03 23.45
CA HIS A 390 3.15 -10.08 22.03
C HIS A 390 4.01 -9.09 21.25
N GLY A 391 4.82 -9.59 20.32
CA GLY A 391 5.70 -8.75 19.53
C GLY A 391 5.31 -8.64 18.06
N SER A 392 5.61 -7.49 17.48
CA SER A 392 5.59 -7.28 16.03
C SER A 392 6.84 -6.53 15.60
N GLY A 393 7.50 -7.03 14.56
CA GLY A 393 8.74 -6.45 14.04
C GLY A 393 8.62 -5.97 12.61
N ARG A 394 9.45 -4.99 12.28
CA ARG A 394 9.67 -4.49 10.92
C ARG A 394 11.16 -4.37 10.66
N SER A 395 11.56 -4.67 9.43
CA SER A 395 12.96 -4.68 9.03
C SER A 395 13.31 -3.55 8.07
N VAL A 396 14.59 -3.47 7.76
CA VAL A 396 15.18 -2.63 6.72
C VAL A 396 15.84 -3.51 5.65
N ASP A 397 16.13 -2.96 4.49
CA ASP A 397 16.82 -3.67 3.41
C ASP A 397 18.13 -4.30 3.91
N GLY A 398 18.31 -5.58 3.56
CA GLY A 398 19.52 -6.32 3.91
C GLY A 398 19.57 -6.91 5.31
N PHE A 399 18.46 -6.88 6.08
CA PHE A 399 18.35 -7.60 7.34
C PHE A 399 17.13 -8.53 7.33
N GLN A 400 17.36 -9.83 7.43
CA GLN A 400 16.35 -10.88 7.46
C GLN A 400 15.80 -11.05 8.88
N LEU A 401 14.71 -10.34 9.20
CA LEU A 401 14.17 -10.34 10.57
C LEU A 401 13.61 -11.72 10.98
N LEU A 402 13.08 -12.49 10.03
CA LEU A 402 12.60 -13.85 10.30
C LEU A 402 13.75 -14.76 10.78
N ASN A 403 14.91 -14.74 10.12
CA ASN A 403 16.06 -15.53 10.53
C ASN A 403 16.53 -15.17 11.96
N ALA A 404 16.45 -13.88 12.31
CA ALA A 404 16.78 -13.43 13.68
C ALA A 404 15.82 -14.04 14.71
N ILE A 405 14.53 -14.11 14.42
CA ILE A 405 13.52 -14.73 15.28
C ILE A 405 13.70 -16.25 15.33
N GLU A 406 13.96 -16.92 14.20
CA GLU A 406 14.22 -18.36 14.13
C GLU A 406 15.43 -18.77 14.97
N SER A 407 16.47 -17.93 15.10
CA SER A 407 17.61 -18.16 15.99
C SER A 407 17.25 -18.21 17.49
N CYS A 408 16.02 -17.78 17.83
CA CYS A 408 15.47 -17.74 19.18
C CYS A 408 14.18 -18.58 19.30
N ALA A 409 13.93 -19.52 18.37
CA ALA A 409 12.67 -20.25 18.25
C ALA A 409 12.20 -20.91 19.57
N ASP A 410 13.14 -21.37 20.39
CA ASP A 410 12.91 -22.00 21.69
C ASP A 410 12.25 -21.08 22.75
N LEU A 411 12.27 -19.77 22.55
CA LEU A 411 11.67 -18.81 23.48
C LEU A 411 10.18 -18.54 23.20
N PHE A 412 9.71 -18.85 22.00
CA PHE A 412 8.37 -18.46 21.58
C PHE A 412 7.32 -19.55 21.79
N THR A 413 6.12 -19.15 22.19
CA THR A 413 4.94 -20.02 22.14
C THR A 413 4.38 -20.13 20.73
N ARG A 414 4.54 -19.06 19.93
CA ARG A 414 4.23 -19.01 18.50
C ARG A 414 5.01 -17.86 17.85
N PHE A 415 5.41 -18.05 16.63
CA PHE A 415 5.98 -16.98 15.79
C PHE A 415 5.74 -17.26 14.31
N GLY A 416 5.87 -16.22 13.49
CA GLY A 416 5.79 -16.32 12.05
C GLY A 416 6.00 -14.98 11.37
N GLY A 417 6.08 -15.00 10.04
CA GLY A 417 6.25 -13.80 9.24
C GLY A 417 7.13 -14.04 8.02
N HIS A 418 7.78 -12.97 7.57
CA HIS A 418 8.66 -12.91 6.41
C HIS A 418 9.90 -12.07 6.74
N ALA A 419 10.81 -11.96 5.77
CA ALA A 419 12.06 -11.19 5.92
C ALA A 419 11.88 -9.79 6.53
N PHE A 420 10.81 -9.08 6.17
CA PHE A 420 10.59 -7.68 6.55
C PHE A 420 9.56 -7.46 7.66
N ALA A 421 8.75 -8.45 7.98
CA ALA A 421 7.68 -8.32 8.97
C ALA A 421 7.47 -9.63 9.72
N ILE A 422 7.45 -9.56 11.06
CA ILE A 422 7.25 -10.72 11.93
C ILE A 422 6.22 -10.42 13.00
N GLY A 423 5.62 -11.50 13.52
CA GLY A 423 4.78 -11.48 14.71
C GLY A 423 5.09 -12.68 15.59
N PHE A 424 4.99 -12.52 16.92
CA PHE A 424 5.25 -13.60 17.84
C PHE A 424 4.54 -13.42 19.19
N ALA A 425 4.50 -14.49 19.96
CA ALA A 425 4.13 -14.48 21.38
C ALA A 425 5.13 -15.32 22.19
N LEU A 426 5.46 -14.87 23.41
CA LEU A 426 6.32 -15.57 24.34
C LEU A 426 5.93 -15.24 25.80
N PRO A 427 6.34 -16.05 26.81
CA PRO A 427 6.21 -15.68 28.20
C PRO A 427 7.00 -14.39 28.51
N ALA A 428 6.39 -13.44 29.23
CA ALA A 428 7.03 -12.14 29.52
C ALA A 428 8.39 -12.30 30.24
N GLY A 429 8.54 -13.35 31.07
CA GLY A 429 9.82 -13.66 31.73
C GLY A 429 10.97 -13.99 30.79
N ALA A 430 10.71 -14.36 29.53
CA ALA A 430 11.74 -14.64 28.51
C ALA A 430 12.23 -13.39 27.75
N LEU A 431 11.62 -12.21 27.97
CA LEU A 431 12.00 -10.96 27.28
C LEU A 431 13.47 -10.55 27.45
N PRO A 432 14.07 -10.62 28.64
CA PRO A 432 15.48 -10.25 28.79
C PRO A 432 16.42 -11.11 27.92
N GLU A 433 16.14 -12.41 27.85
CA GLU A 433 16.94 -13.33 27.05
C GLU A 433 16.70 -13.12 25.55
N LEU A 434 15.45 -12.88 25.13
CA LEU A 434 15.13 -12.51 23.74
C LEU A 434 15.91 -11.27 23.31
N LYS A 435 15.87 -10.20 24.10
CA LYS A 435 16.60 -8.95 23.81
C LYS A 435 18.10 -9.20 23.67
N ARG A 436 18.67 -9.96 24.59
CA ARG A 436 20.08 -10.31 24.56
C ARG A 436 20.48 -11.06 23.29
N ARG A 437 19.74 -12.14 22.93
CA ARG A 437 20.03 -12.95 21.75
C ARG A 437 19.87 -12.16 20.46
N LEU A 438 18.77 -11.40 20.32
CA LEU A 438 18.51 -10.58 19.15
C LEU A 438 19.57 -9.49 18.96
N ASN A 439 20.06 -8.87 20.02
CA ASN A 439 21.15 -7.89 19.93
C ASN A 439 22.47 -8.54 19.48
N VAL A 440 22.80 -9.73 19.97
CA VAL A 440 23.97 -10.49 19.51
C VAL A 440 23.85 -10.81 18.03
N TYR A 441 22.68 -11.33 17.60
CA TYR A 441 22.42 -11.64 16.19
C TYR A 441 22.53 -10.40 15.30
N ALA A 442 21.88 -9.31 15.69
CA ALA A 442 21.86 -8.06 14.93
C ALA A 442 23.26 -7.45 14.79
N ASN A 443 24.07 -7.45 15.86
CA ASN A 443 25.43 -6.95 15.81
C ASN A 443 26.32 -7.77 14.86
N ALA A 444 26.11 -9.07 14.77
CA ALA A 444 26.84 -9.91 13.81
C ALA A 444 26.47 -9.63 12.34
N HIS A 445 25.23 -9.19 12.07
CA HIS A 445 24.70 -9.05 10.71
C HIS A 445 24.53 -7.61 10.23
N LEU A 446 24.56 -6.60 11.14
CA LEU A 446 24.37 -5.17 10.84
C LEU A 446 25.56 -4.29 11.20
N ALA A 447 26.62 -4.83 11.83
CA ALA A 447 27.71 -4.05 12.43
C ALA A 447 28.51 -3.15 11.46
N SER A 448 28.33 -3.31 10.15
CA SER A 448 29.02 -2.51 9.13
C SER A 448 28.15 -1.46 8.44
N ARG A 449 26.88 -1.29 8.84
CA ARG A 449 25.95 -0.35 8.16
C ARG A 449 25.70 0.88 9.04
N THR A 450 26.09 2.03 8.55
CA THR A 450 25.54 3.31 9.04
C THR A 450 24.12 3.44 8.48
N PRO A 451 23.10 3.67 9.31
CA PRO A 451 21.76 3.92 8.84
C PRO A 451 21.73 5.22 8.01
N GLU A 452 21.64 5.10 6.70
CA GLU A 452 21.52 6.25 5.81
C GLU A 452 20.10 6.32 5.25
N ARG A 453 19.50 7.49 5.36
CA ARG A 453 18.26 7.79 4.64
C ARG A 453 18.60 8.14 3.20
N LEU A 454 18.49 7.18 2.31
CA LEU A 454 18.69 7.40 0.88
C LEU A 454 17.42 8.01 0.26
N LEU A 455 17.56 9.20 -0.31
CA LEU A 455 16.53 9.81 -1.14
C LEU A 455 16.74 9.38 -2.60
N ARG A 456 15.81 8.59 -3.15
CA ARG A 456 15.88 8.18 -4.55
C ARG A 456 15.41 9.32 -5.44
N ILE A 457 16.31 9.87 -6.26
CA ILE A 457 16.02 10.88 -7.27
C ILE A 457 15.77 10.16 -8.59
N HIS A 458 14.66 10.51 -9.26
CA HIS A 458 14.19 9.82 -10.45
C HIS A 458 14.65 10.48 -11.76
N ALA A 459 14.75 11.81 -11.78
CA ALA A 459 15.24 12.55 -12.93
C ALA A 459 15.79 13.93 -12.52
N GLU A 460 16.63 14.53 -13.35
CA GLU A 460 17.03 15.92 -13.25
C GLU A 460 16.02 16.80 -14.00
N LEU A 461 15.48 17.82 -13.33
CA LEU A 461 14.52 18.75 -13.93
C LEU A 461 14.82 20.16 -13.41
N PRO A 462 15.37 21.08 -14.25
CA PRO A 462 15.54 22.47 -13.89
C PRO A 462 14.21 23.16 -13.59
N LEU A 463 14.20 24.12 -12.65
CA LEU A 463 12.98 24.78 -12.19
C LEU A 463 12.25 25.56 -13.30
N ASP A 464 12.96 26.10 -14.26
CA ASP A 464 12.40 26.82 -15.43
C ASP A 464 11.70 25.91 -16.45
N ARG A 465 11.86 24.59 -16.31
CA ARG A 465 11.16 23.58 -17.12
C ARG A 465 9.84 23.13 -16.53
N ILE A 466 9.51 23.56 -15.32
CA ILE A 466 8.24 23.25 -14.69
C ILE A 466 7.14 24.10 -15.34
N THR A 467 6.29 23.43 -16.12
CA THR A 467 5.18 24.07 -16.84
C THR A 467 3.86 23.39 -16.53
N PRO A 468 2.71 24.08 -16.69
CA PRO A 468 1.38 23.42 -16.56
C PRO A 468 1.19 22.23 -17.51
N VAL A 469 1.80 22.28 -18.69
CA VAL A 469 1.77 21.16 -19.66
C VAL A 469 2.50 19.95 -19.09
N LEU A 470 3.71 20.14 -18.54
CA LEU A 470 4.47 19.06 -17.91
C LEU A 470 3.72 18.51 -16.69
N ALA A 471 3.17 19.36 -15.84
CA ALA A 471 2.36 18.92 -14.70
C ALA A 471 1.15 18.06 -15.16
N GLY A 472 0.50 18.44 -16.27
CA GLY A 472 -0.55 17.65 -16.89
C GLY A 472 -0.10 16.26 -17.35
N TRP A 473 1.11 16.13 -17.86
CA TRP A 473 1.72 14.85 -18.22
C TRP A 473 2.05 14.01 -16.98
N LEU A 474 2.61 14.62 -15.94
CA LEU A 474 2.97 13.93 -14.70
C LEU A 474 1.74 13.38 -13.97
N ARG A 475 0.59 14.07 -14.03
CA ARG A 475 -0.68 13.54 -13.50
C ARG A 475 -1.12 12.23 -14.16
N LYS A 476 -0.73 11.94 -15.39
CA LYS A 476 -1.02 10.65 -16.03
C LYS A 476 -0.25 9.47 -15.40
N LEU A 477 0.75 9.74 -14.57
CA LEU A 477 1.40 8.70 -13.77
C LEU A 477 0.52 8.20 -12.61
N GLU A 478 -0.50 8.96 -12.21
CA GLU A 478 -1.43 8.53 -11.15
C GLU A 478 -2.27 7.30 -11.57
N PRO A 479 -2.66 6.45 -10.61
CA PRO A 479 -2.40 6.57 -9.16
C PRO A 479 -0.96 6.22 -8.78
N LEU A 480 -0.41 7.00 -7.85
CA LEU A 480 0.91 6.76 -7.28
C LEU A 480 0.79 5.89 -6.04
N GLY A 481 1.82 5.09 -5.76
CA GLY A 481 1.87 4.18 -4.62
C GLY A 481 3.04 3.20 -4.72
N HIS A 482 2.91 2.03 -4.10
CA HIS A 482 3.92 0.98 -4.19
C HIS A 482 4.12 0.55 -5.65
N GLY A 483 5.37 0.34 -6.08
CA GLY A 483 5.73 0.02 -7.47
C GLY A 483 5.62 1.19 -8.46
N ASN A 484 4.88 2.25 -8.12
CA ASN A 484 4.77 3.48 -8.90
C ASN A 484 4.94 4.72 -8.00
N PRO A 485 6.15 4.96 -7.48
CA PRO A 485 6.40 6.03 -6.53
C PRO A 485 6.21 7.41 -7.16
N GLU A 486 5.90 8.39 -6.32
CA GLU A 486 5.86 9.79 -6.73
C GLU A 486 7.23 10.25 -7.20
N PRO A 487 7.35 10.88 -8.38
CA PRO A 487 8.62 11.35 -8.88
C PRO A 487 9.26 12.39 -7.96
N ILE A 488 10.55 12.19 -7.64
CA ILE A 488 11.40 13.17 -6.99
C ILE A 488 12.42 13.63 -8.03
N PHE A 489 12.45 14.93 -8.27
CA PHE A 489 13.36 15.56 -9.18
C PHE A 489 14.52 16.22 -8.45
N VAL A 490 15.63 16.47 -9.14
CA VAL A 490 16.69 17.35 -8.68
C VAL A 490 16.78 18.57 -9.58
N ALA A 491 16.83 19.77 -8.98
CA ALA A 491 17.27 20.99 -9.66
C ALA A 491 18.61 21.39 -9.07
N ARG A 492 19.61 21.52 -9.96
CA ARG A 492 20.94 21.99 -9.59
C ARG A 492 21.02 23.49 -9.75
N ASN A 493 21.84 24.11 -8.93
CA ASN A 493 22.12 25.55 -8.99
C ASN A 493 20.84 26.41 -8.88
N ALA A 494 19.91 26.06 -8.02
CA ALA A 494 18.74 26.87 -7.72
C ALA A 494 19.15 28.05 -6.82
N ARG A 495 18.88 29.30 -7.26
CA ARG A 495 19.22 30.53 -6.53
C ARG A 495 18.06 30.99 -5.68
N LEU A 496 18.32 31.32 -4.42
CA LEU A 496 17.35 31.96 -3.54
C LEU A 496 17.17 33.44 -3.92
N LEU A 497 15.92 33.83 -4.16
CA LEU A 497 15.56 35.22 -4.49
C LEU A 497 15.32 36.07 -3.25
N ALA A 498 15.05 35.44 -2.11
CA ALA A 498 14.87 36.09 -0.82
C ALA A 498 15.38 35.18 0.31
N ALA A 499 15.57 35.72 1.49
CA ALA A 499 15.93 34.95 2.66
C ALA A 499 14.83 33.91 3.02
N PRO A 500 15.19 32.70 3.53
CA PRO A 500 14.21 31.70 3.93
C PRO A 500 13.20 32.23 4.94
N ARG A 501 11.89 32.03 4.67
CA ARG A 501 10.82 32.34 5.63
C ARG A 501 10.51 31.11 6.46
N ILE A 502 10.74 31.18 7.78
CA ILE A 502 10.44 30.09 8.71
C ILE A 502 8.94 30.10 9.04
N MET A 503 8.33 28.92 9.02
CA MET A 503 6.93 28.68 9.36
C MET A 503 6.84 27.67 10.51
N LYS A 504 6.05 28.01 11.56
CA LYS A 504 5.84 27.13 12.73
C LYS A 504 7.18 26.56 13.29
N GLU A 505 8.23 27.38 13.33
CA GLU A 505 9.57 27.09 13.87
C GLU A 505 10.35 25.95 13.20
N ARG A 506 9.72 25.12 12.39
CA ARG A 506 10.33 23.90 11.82
C ARG A 506 10.26 23.78 10.30
N HIS A 507 9.37 24.51 9.64
CA HIS A 507 9.21 24.47 8.18
C HIS A 507 9.78 25.70 7.53
N ILE A 508 10.07 25.63 6.23
CA ILE A 508 10.56 26.78 5.46
C ILE A 508 9.72 27.02 4.22
N ARG A 509 9.66 28.28 3.82
CA ARG A 509 9.22 28.70 2.48
C ARG A 509 10.34 29.45 1.81
N LEU A 510 10.62 29.08 0.55
CA LEU A 510 11.64 29.69 -0.28
C LEU A 510 11.01 30.23 -1.56
N GLU A 511 11.67 31.24 -2.13
CA GLU A 511 11.46 31.71 -3.50
C GLU A 511 12.73 31.43 -4.29
N LEU A 512 12.62 30.59 -5.33
CA LEU A 512 13.74 30.06 -6.07
C LEU A 512 13.66 30.44 -7.55
N ALA A 513 14.79 30.63 -8.17
CA ALA A 513 14.91 30.74 -9.63
C ALA A 513 16.02 29.81 -10.13
N GLN A 514 15.85 29.28 -11.34
CA GLN A 514 16.92 28.53 -11.98
C GLN A 514 18.06 29.48 -12.37
N GLN A 515 19.27 29.20 -11.90
CA GLN A 515 20.44 29.88 -12.39
C GLN A 515 20.89 29.26 -13.72
N ALA A 516 21.08 30.06 -14.74
CA ALA A 516 21.62 29.57 -16.01
C ALA A 516 23.01 28.93 -15.78
N ALA A 517 23.20 27.72 -16.31
CA ALA A 517 24.51 27.09 -16.29
C ALA A 517 25.52 28.01 -17.01
N PRO A 518 26.76 28.15 -16.50
CA PRO A 518 27.78 28.87 -17.21
C PRO A 518 27.96 28.25 -18.61
N GLN A 519 27.69 29.04 -19.65
CA GLN A 519 27.88 28.60 -21.04
C GLN A 519 29.34 28.22 -21.24
N GLN A 520 29.63 26.93 -21.38
CA GLN A 520 30.87 26.51 -22.03
C GLN A 520 30.80 27.04 -23.47
N THR A 521 31.61 28.01 -23.78
CA THR A 521 31.77 28.56 -25.14
C THR A 521 32.33 27.49 -26.06
N ALA A 522 31.42 26.70 -26.65
CA ALA A 522 31.77 25.89 -27.81
C ALA A 522 31.90 26.84 -29.00
N GLN A 523 33.11 27.00 -29.49
CA GLN A 523 33.40 27.69 -30.73
C GLN A 523 32.79 26.93 -31.91
N GLY A 524 31.88 27.56 -32.62
CA GLY A 524 31.49 27.20 -33.98
C GLY A 524 30.17 26.47 -34.15
N GLY A 525 29.16 27.15 -34.70
CA GLY A 525 28.07 26.55 -35.48
C GLY A 525 26.66 26.90 -35.03
N ALA A 526 25.95 27.65 -35.89
CA ALA A 526 24.51 27.85 -36.05
C ALA A 526 23.67 28.12 -34.77
N GLN A 527 23.29 29.36 -34.60
CA GLN A 527 22.32 29.83 -33.62
C GLN A 527 20.92 29.27 -33.93
N SER A 528 20.48 28.29 -33.16
CA SER A 528 19.05 28.03 -32.95
C SER A 528 18.49 29.12 -32.02
N PRO A 529 17.27 29.60 -32.20
CA PRO A 529 16.72 30.67 -31.38
C PRO A 529 16.53 30.14 -29.93
N VAL A 530 17.41 30.58 -29.04
CA VAL A 530 17.28 30.41 -27.61
C VAL A 530 16.10 31.28 -27.19
N PHE A 531 14.95 30.64 -26.88
CA PHE A 531 13.94 31.31 -26.08
C PHE A 531 14.59 31.65 -24.73
N ALA A 532 14.92 32.88 -24.54
CA ALA A 532 15.29 33.45 -23.26
C ALA A 532 14.03 33.35 -22.36
N GLY A 533 13.84 32.24 -21.67
CA GLY A 533 12.85 32.09 -20.64
C GLY A 533 13.15 33.11 -19.55
N SER A 534 12.25 34.04 -19.31
CA SER A 534 12.23 34.85 -18.09
C SER A 534 12.40 33.91 -16.91
N SER A 535 13.40 34.14 -16.04
CA SER A 535 13.59 33.37 -14.81
C SER A 535 12.41 33.61 -13.89
N SER A 536 11.32 32.85 -14.11
CA SER A 536 10.13 32.92 -13.27
C SER A 536 10.46 32.35 -11.91
N ALA A 537 10.24 33.16 -10.87
CA ALA A 537 10.32 32.67 -9.49
C ALA A 537 9.33 31.53 -9.27
N ILE A 538 9.79 30.44 -8.68
CA ILE A 538 8.94 29.34 -8.23
C ILE A 538 8.90 29.32 -6.69
N ARG A 539 7.72 29.15 -6.14
CA ARG A 539 7.54 28.98 -4.70
C ARG A 539 7.87 27.56 -4.29
N ALA A 540 8.59 27.43 -3.18
CA ALA A 540 9.03 26.17 -2.64
C ALA A 540 8.70 26.07 -1.15
N VAL A 541 8.17 24.92 -0.72
CA VAL A 541 7.87 24.63 0.68
C VAL A 541 8.70 23.42 1.13
N GLY A 542 9.40 23.57 2.25
CA GLY A 542 10.19 22.51 2.86
C GLY A 542 9.64 22.17 4.25
N TRP A 543 9.09 20.97 4.40
CA TRP A 543 8.60 20.49 5.67
C TRP A 543 9.74 19.99 6.55
N ASP A 544 9.78 20.41 7.82
CA ASP A 544 10.80 20.05 8.82
C ASP A 544 12.27 20.35 8.39
N LEU A 545 12.47 21.32 7.49
CA LEU A 545 13.77 21.70 6.94
C LEU A 545 14.36 22.99 7.53
N ALA A 546 13.74 23.60 8.55
CA ALA A 546 14.27 24.84 9.14
C ALA A 546 15.68 24.67 9.74
N ALA A 547 15.92 23.58 10.48
CA ALA A 547 17.24 23.28 11.03
C ALA A 547 18.31 23.06 9.94
N ARG A 548 17.93 22.37 8.83
CA ARG A 548 18.83 22.15 7.69
C ARG A 548 19.16 23.48 7.00
N ALA A 549 18.16 24.32 6.74
CA ALA A 549 18.36 25.64 6.15
C ALA A 549 19.28 26.53 7.01
N ALA A 550 19.11 26.49 8.34
CA ALA A 550 19.96 27.20 9.27
C ALA A 550 21.42 26.66 9.27
N SER A 551 21.60 25.33 9.26
CA SER A 551 22.94 24.72 9.21
C SER A 551 23.71 25.06 7.93
N LEU A 552 23.01 25.32 6.82
CA LEU A 552 23.58 25.77 5.55
C LEU A 552 23.73 27.30 5.45
N ASN A 553 23.30 28.03 6.50
CA ASN A 553 23.35 29.50 6.55
C ASN A 553 22.73 30.14 5.28
N LEU A 554 21.56 29.64 4.86
CA LEU A 554 20.88 30.10 3.65
C LEU A 554 20.43 31.55 3.78
N LYS A 555 20.73 32.36 2.76
CA LYS A 555 20.34 33.75 2.65
C LYS A 555 19.97 34.10 1.22
N GLU A 556 19.44 35.28 0.98
CA GLU A 556 19.23 35.79 -0.37
C GLU A 556 20.51 35.68 -1.21
N GLY A 557 20.38 35.21 -2.44
CA GLY A 557 21.49 34.96 -3.36
C GLY A 557 22.22 33.63 -3.17
N SER A 558 21.93 32.83 -2.10
CA SER A 558 22.49 31.49 -1.94
C SER A 558 22.11 30.58 -3.11
N VAL A 559 23.07 29.77 -3.55
CA VAL A 559 22.89 28.79 -4.64
C VAL A 559 22.93 27.39 -4.03
N ILE A 560 21.91 26.59 -4.29
CA ILE A 560 21.70 25.27 -3.70
C ILE A 560 21.21 24.26 -4.74
N ASP A 561 21.47 22.99 -4.48
CA ASP A 561 20.82 21.89 -5.16
C ASP A 561 19.62 21.44 -4.30
N ILE A 562 18.46 21.25 -4.94
CA ILE A 562 17.26 20.79 -4.24
C ILE A 562 16.73 19.51 -4.86
N ALA A 563 16.35 18.57 -4.00
CA ALA A 563 15.48 17.46 -4.37
C ALA A 563 14.03 17.85 -4.07
N TYR A 564 13.11 17.68 -5.02
CA TYR A 564 11.77 18.22 -4.89
C TYR A 564 10.70 17.41 -5.62
N ARG A 565 9.43 17.64 -5.23
CA ARG A 565 8.21 17.20 -5.92
C ARG A 565 7.46 18.40 -6.46
N ILE A 566 6.75 18.23 -7.55
CA ILE A 566 5.87 19.27 -8.11
C ILE A 566 4.51 19.15 -7.44
N ARG A 567 3.96 20.26 -6.98
CA ARG A 567 2.64 20.37 -6.35
C ARG A 567 1.77 21.37 -7.09
N GLU A 568 0.48 21.10 -7.13
CA GLU A 568 -0.54 22.09 -7.50
C GLU A 568 -1.12 22.67 -6.22
N ASN A 569 -1.12 23.98 -6.11
CA ASN A 569 -1.73 24.70 -5.01
C ASN A 569 -3.07 25.26 -5.46
N ASP A 570 -4.15 24.74 -4.90
CA ASP A 570 -5.54 25.12 -5.23
C ASP A 570 -5.99 26.44 -4.56
N HIS A 571 -5.08 27.21 -3.92
CA HIS A 571 -5.45 28.44 -3.24
C HIS A 571 -5.94 29.50 -4.23
N PRO A 572 -7.14 30.12 -4.04
CA PRO A 572 -7.74 31.02 -5.03
C PRO A 572 -6.85 32.20 -5.44
N GLU A 573 -6.11 32.79 -4.48
CA GLU A 573 -5.28 33.98 -4.74
C GLU A 573 -3.80 33.66 -4.96
N HIS A 574 -3.33 32.49 -4.49
CA HIS A 574 -1.93 32.11 -4.50
C HIS A 574 -1.70 30.75 -5.16
N GLY A 575 -2.69 30.27 -5.91
CA GLY A 575 -2.66 29.00 -6.61
C GLY A 575 -1.58 28.94 -7.70
N GLY A 576 -1.42 27.76 -8.28
CA GLY A 576 -0.48 27.47 -9.34
C GLY A 576 0.52 26.39 -8.99
N LEU A 577 1.55 26.23 -9.81
CA LEU A 577 2.59 25.25 -9.55
C LEU A 577 3.55 25.77 -8.47
N GLU A 578 3.82 24.90 -7.51
CA GLU A 578 4.85 25.09 -6.49
C GLU A 578 5.66 23.80 -6.33
N VAL A 579 6.79 23.84 -5.63
CA VAL A 579 7.59 22.65 -5.37
C VAL A 579 7.64 22.37 -3.86
N GLU A 580 7.53 21.09 -3.53
CA GLU A 580 7.75 20.57 -2.18
C GLU A 580 9.18 20.04 -2.09
N ILE A 581 9.98 20.66 -1.25
CA ILE A 581 11.39 20.30 -1.08
C ILE A 581 11.49 19.02 -0.22
N ALA A 582 12.16 18.00 -0.75
CA ALA A 582 12.47 16.75 -0.08
C ALA A 582 13.89 16.73 0.52
N GLY A 583 14.81 17.54 -0.03
CA GLY A 583 16.19 17.65 0.43
C GLY A 583 16.87 18.90 -0.10
N ILE A 584 17.87 19.40 0.64
CA ILE A 584 18.68 20.58 0.28
C ILE A 584 20.14 20.25 0.50
N GLU A 585 20.97 20.50 -0.50
CA GLU A 585 22.43 20.41 -0.43
C GLU A 585 23.08 21.69 -0.99
N PRO A 586 24.30 22.05 -0.55
CA PRO A 586 25.07 23.08 -1.23
C PRO A 586 25.32 22.66 -2.67
N SER A 587 25.20 23.60 -3.62
CA SER A 587 25.65 23.29 -4.98
C SER A 587 27.16 23.07 -4.99
N ALA A 588 27.60 22.06 -5.72
CA ALA A 588 29.01 21.86 -5.97
C ALA A 588 29.57 23.05 -6.74
N PRO A 589 30.79 23.53 -6.44
CA PRO A 589 31.42 24.68 -7.12
C PRO A 589 31.68 24.42 -8.60
#